data_402d8cd06a2091035b1056bc4cb37eb7
#
_entry.id   402d8cd06a2091035b1056bc4cb37eb7
#
_cell.length_a   1.000
_cell.length_b   1.000
_cell.length_c   1.000
_cell.angle_alpha   90.00
_cell.angle_beta   90.00
_cell.angle_gamma   90.00
#
_symmetry.space_group_name_H-M   'P 1'
#
loop_
_entity.id
_entity.type
_entity.pdbx_description
1 polymer ?
#
loop_
_entity_poly.entity_id
_entity_poly.type
_entity_poly.pdbx_seq_one_letter_code
_entity_poly.pdbx_strand_id
1 'polypeptide(L)'
;NLPVSRPMNFSQASSMMMDKGNHRHFMAKEIEEQPEVVGHTLAEYVDFSTRTVKVPEKLPFEFTSLDRLTITACGTASYAGLVAKYWFERIARLPTEVDIASEFRYREAPLTPNGLSIVISQSGETADTLASLRYSKSQGQHTLALVNVPESTIAREASVALRTYAGPEIGVASTKAFTCQLAALACLALLAAKQRGHLSKALEQELVGALVEAPRHMSEILKQEKHIAGVAREIAHAKDVLYLGRG
;
A
#
# COMPACT_ATOMS: atom_id res chain seq x y z
N ASN A 1 -21.72 -5.68 -35.68
CA ASN A 1 -20.78 -4.81 -34.98
C ASN A 1 -21.46 -3.45 -34.76
N LEU A 2 -21.98 -3.22 -33.56
CA LEU A 2 -22.49 -1.90 -33.16
C LEU A 2 -21.30 -1.08 -32.61
N PRO A 3 -21.18 0.22 -32.94
CA PRO A 3 -20.15 1.07 -32.37
C PRO A 3 -20.35 1.18 -30.87
N VAL A 4 -19.33 0.83 -30.09
CA VAL A 4 -19.34 0.97 -28.63
C VAL A 4 -18.75 2.35 -28.30
N SER A 5 -19.58 3.23 -27.77
CA SER A 5 -19.12 4.49 -27.17
C SER A 5 -18.62 4.19 -25.76
N ARG A 6 -17.32 4.43 -25.52
CA ARG A 6 -16.72 4.33 -24.18
C ARG A 6 -16.37 5.74 -23.71
N PRO A 7 -16.62 6.09 -22.42
CA PRO A 7 -16.14 7.35 -21.88
C PRO A 7 -14.61 7.39 -21.97
N MET A 8 -14.05 8.49 -22.45
CA MET A 8 -12.62 8.72 -22.41
C MET A 8 -12.24 9.20 -21.01
N ASN A 9 -11.38 8.44 -20.35
CA ASN A 9 -10.74 8.86 -19.09
C ASN A 9 -9.37 9.44 -19.44
N PHE A 10 -9.08 10.62 -18.91
CA PHE A 10 -7.77 11.25 -19.06
C PHE A 10 -6.87 10.84 -17.90
N SER A 11 -5.67 10.31 -18.21
CA SER A 11 -4.64 10.08 -17.21
C SER A 11 -4.15 11.41 -16.65
N GLN A 12 -4.03 11.51 -15.34
CA GLN A 12 -3.45 12.68 -14.66
C GLN A 12 -1.91 12.68 -14.69
N ALA A 13 -1.28 11.64 -15.25
CA ALA A 13 0.16 11.56 -15.39
C ALA A 13 0.65 12.57 -16.43
N SER A 14 1.43 13.57 -16.01
CA SER A 14 2.09 14.48 -16.92
C SER A 14 3.41 13.88 -17.44
N SER A 15 3.85 14.30 -18.64
CA SER A 15 5.15 13.90 -19.19
C SER A 15 6.32 14.31 -18.28
N MET A 16 6.20 15.40 -17.53
CA MET A 16 7.21 15.83 -16.55
C MET A 16 7.41 14.82 -15.41
N MET A 17 6.35 14.12 -14.97
CA MET A 17 6.47 13.08 -13.95
C MET A 17 7.25 11.87 -14.43
N MET A 18 7.30 11.64 -15.75
CA MET A 18 8.02 10.53 -16.38
C MET A 18 9.46 10.88 -16.79
N ASP A 19 9.90 12.11 -16.58
CA ASP A 19 11.29 12.53 -16.83
C ASP A 19 12.18 12.12 -15.66
N LYS A 20 13.41 11.69 -15.97
CA LYS A 20 14.45 11.40 -14.95
C LYS A 20 14.98 12.65 -14.25
N GLY A 21 14.76 13.81 -14.82
CA GLY A 21 15.34 15.05 -14.33
C GLY A 21 16.87 14.95 -14.29
N ASN A 22 17.47 15.35 -13.18
CA ASN A 22 18.92 15.32 -12.97
C ASN A 22 19.45 13.96 -12.48
N HIS A 23 18.61 12.92 -12.41
CA HIS A 23 19.03 11.61 -11.91
C HIS A 23 19.53 10.71 -13.04
N ARG A 24 20.60 9.96 -12.76
CA ARG A 24 21.13 8.97 -13.71
C ARG A 24 20.14 7.82 -13.96
N HIS A 25 19.42 7.42 -12.93
CA HIS A 25 18.48 6.27 -12.93
C HIS A 25 17.14 6.67 -12.36
N PHE A 26 16.05 6.11 -12.87
CA PHE A 26 14.69 6.29 -12.33
C PHE A 26 14.61 5.89 -10.86
N MET A 27 15.23 4.77 -10.48
CA MET A 27 15.25 4.33 -9.08
C MET A 27 15.82 5.40 -8.13
N ALA A 28 16.91 6.10 -8.51
CA ALA A 28 17.47 7.16 -7.68
C ALA A 28 16.48 8.33 -7.51
N LYS A 29 15.82 8.76 -8.60
CA LYS A 29 14.76 9.76 -8.56
C LYS A 29 13.62 9.32 -7.63
N GLU A 30 13.13 8.09 -7.81
CA GLU A 30 11.99 7.54 -7.07
C GLU A 30 12.30 7.34 -5.58
N ILE A 31 13.55 7.05 -5.22
CA ILE A 31 14.00 7.03 -3.83
C ILE A 31 13.91 8.44 -3.22
N GLU A 32 14.34 9.48 -3.94
CA GLU A 32 14.30 10.86 -3.46
C GLU A 32 12.87 11.44 -3.41
N GLU A 33 11.97 10.95 -4.24
CA GLU A 33 10.56 11.36 -4.23
C GLU A 33 9.75 10.81 -3.04
N GLN A 34 10.25 9.80 -2.33
CA GLN A 34 9.50 9.14 -1.25
C GLN A 34 8.91 10.09 -0.20
N PRO A 35 9.65 11.08 0.35
CA PRO A 35 9.09 11.99 1.34
C PRO A 35 7.86 12.75 0.83
N GLU A 36 7.95 13.25 -0.41
CA GLU A 36 6.88 14.02 -1.04
C GLU A 36 5.64 13.15 -1.26
N VAL A 37 5.79 11.99 -1.91
CA VAL A 37 4.65 11.14 -2.28
C VAL A 37 4.00 10.44 -1.08
N VAL A 38 4.78 10.15 -0.01
CA VAL A 38 4.22 9.69 1.27
C VAL A 38 3.40 10.80 1.91
N GLY A 39 3.87 12.05 1.86
CA GLY A 39 3.11 13.22 2.29
C GLY A 39 1.80 13.38 1.52
N HIS A 40 1.83 13.25 0.19
CA HIS A 40 0.62 13.28 -0.65
C HIS A 40 -0.35 12.13 -0.31
N THR A 41 0.17 10.93 -0.10
CA THR A 41 -0.65 9.79 0.32
C THR A 41 -1.31 10.08 1.66
N LEU A 42 -0.56 10.51 2.66
CA LEU A 42 -1.11 10.81 3.99
C LEU A 42 -2.16 11.92 3.94
N ALA A 43 -2.05 12.92 3.06
CA ALA A 43 -3.03 13.99 2.93
C ALA A 43 -4.44 13.48 2.58
N GLU A 44 -4.53 12.36 1.87
CA GLU A 44 -5.81 11.74 1.55
C GLU A 44 -6.37 10.87 2.68
N TYR A 45 -5.49 10.31 3.52
CA TYR A 45 -5.86 9.35 4.56
C TYR A 45 -5.91 9.96 5.98
N VAL A 46 -5.52 11.21 6.15
CA VAL A 46 -5.44 11.89 7.44
C VAL A 46 -6.13 13.25 7.39
N ASP A 47 -6.84 13.59 8.43
CA ASP A 47 -7.21 14.96 8.74
C ASP A 47 -6.11 15.57 9.63
N PHE A 48 -5.31 16.46 9.06
CA PHE A 48 -4.20 17.10 9.76
C PHE A 48 -4.65 18.01 10.92
N SER A 49 -5.85 18.60 10.82
CA SER A 49 -6.35 19.52 11.82
C SER A 49 -6.76 18.81 13.11
N THR A 50 -7.38 17.66 12.96
CA THR A 50 -7.86 16.83 14.08
C THR A 50 -6.89 15.73 14.47
N ARG A 51 -5.90 15.45 13.62
CA ARG A 51 -4.99 14.29 13.69
C ARG A 51 -5.74 12.99 13.81
N THR A 52 -6.71 12.79 12.92
CA THR A 52 -7.51 11.57 12.86
C THR A 52 -7.42 10.93 11.48
N VAL A 53 -7.62 9.61 11.43
CA VAL A 53 -7.68 8.90 10.15
C VAL A 53 -9.03 9.13 9.47
N LYS A 54 -8.96 9.24 8.16
CA LYS A 54 -10.09 9.22 7.23
C LYS A 54 -9.77 8.23 6.11
N VAL A 55 -10.73 7.92 5.28
CA VAL A 55 -10.49 7.21 4.00
C VAL A 55 -11.10 8.01 2.87
N PRO A 56 -10.45 8.03 1.69
CA PRO A 56 -10.93 8.83 0.55
C PRO A 56 -12.24 8.28 -0.04
N GLU A 57 -12.52 6.99 0.17
CA GLU A 57 -13.68 6.31 -0.39
C GLU A 57 -14.58 5.72 0.69
N LYS A 58 -15.89 5.70 0.43
CA LYS A 58 -16.84 5.04 1.32
C LYS A 58 -16.64 3.52 1.25
N LEU A 59 -16.32 2.91 2.39
CA LEU A 59 -16.17 1.46 2.50
C LEU A 59 -17.55 0.79 2.45
N PRO A 60 -17.73 -0.28 1.67
CA PRO A 60 -18.99 -1.04 1.61
C PRO A 60 -19.14 -2.05 2.75
N PHE A 61 -18.32 -1.95 3.79
CA PHE A 61 -18.29 -2.80 4.98
C PHE A 61 -17.84 -1.98 6.19
N GLU A 62 -18.08 -2.53 7.38
CA GLU A 62 -17.58 -2.00 8.65
C GLU A 62 -16.55 -2.98 9.23
N PHE A 63 -15.42 -2.50 9.72
CA PHE A 63 -14.41 -3.38 10.34
C PHE A 63 -14.91 -4.11 11.59
N THR A 64 -15.95 -3.59 12.24
CA THR A 64 -16.60 -4.24 13.38
C THR A 64 -17.26 -5.58 13.04
N SER A 65 -17.74 -5.74 11.82
CA SER A 65 -18.41 -6.96 11.36
C SER A 65 -17.46 -8.03 10.81
N LEU A 66 -16.18 -7.72 10.70
CA LEU A 66 -15.20 -8.61 10.08
C LEU A 66 -14.57 -9.55 11.09
N ASP A 67 -14.55 -10.84 10.74
CA ASP A 67 -13.92 -11.90 11.55
C ASP A 67 -12.45 -12.07 11.22
N ARG A 68 -12.07 -11.85 9.95
CA ARG A 68 -10.71 -12.06 9.43
C ARG A 68 -10.39 -11.11 8.29
N LEU A 69 -9.13 -10.77 8.19
CA LEU A 69 -8.53 -10.07 7.08
C LEU A 69 -7.56 -11.02 6.34
N THR A 70 -7.65 -11.07 5.02
CA THR A 70 -6.67 -11.74 4.15
C THR A 70 -6.02 -10.69 3.25
N ILE A 71 -4.69 -10.61 3.25
CA ILE A 71 -3.94 -9.69 2.40
C ILE A 71 -3.19 -10.52 1.36
N THR A 72 -3.36 -10.22 0.07
CA THR A 72 -2.64 -10.90 -1.01
C THR A 72 -1.94 -9.92 -1.91
N ALA A 73 -0.70 -10.22 -2.24
CA ALA A 73 0.13 -9.43 -3.14
C ALA A 73 1.30 -10.24 -3.68
N CYS A 74 2.03 -9.68 -4.65
CA CYS A 74 3.29 -10.22 -5.16
C CYS A 74 4.45 -9.27 -4.87
N GLY A 75 5.66 -9.84 -4.78
CA GLY A 75 6.90 -9.07 -4.67
C GLY A 75 6.93 -8.13 -3.46
N THR A 76 7.44 -6.92 -3.65
CA THR A 76 7.60 -5.92 -2.58
C THR A 76 6.27 -5.55 -1.91
N ALA A 77 5.15 -5.55 -2.66
CA ALA A 77 3.83 -5.28 -2.10
C ALA A 77 3.40 -6.34 -1.06
N SER A 78 3.86 -7.59 -1.17
CA SER A 78 3.59 -8.63 -0.16
C SER A 78 4.29 -8.34 1.16
N TYR A 79 5.47 -7.71 1.12
CA TYR A 79 6.14 -7.24 2.34
C TYR A 79 5.39 -6.10 3.03
N ALA A 80 4.76 -5.21 2.27
CA ALA A 80 3.86 -4.21 2.86
C ALA A 80 2.69 -4.87 3.59
N GLY A 81 2.13 -5.94 3.00
CA GLY A 81 1.10 -6.76 3.64
C GLY A 81 1.58 -7.43 4.93
N LEU A 82 2.81 -7.97 4.93
CA LEU A 82 3.40 -8.59 6.13
C LEU A 82 3.57 -7.59 7.27
N VAL A 83 4.02 -6.36 6.99
CA VAL A 83 4.09 -5.29 7.99
C VAL A 83 2.69 -4.91 8.49
N ALA A 84 1.74 -4.72 7.57
CA ALA A 84 0.37 -4.36 7.91
C ALA A 84 -0.32 -5.41 8.79
N LYS A 85 -0.02 -6.70 8.61
CA LYS A 85 -0.52 -7.78 9.48
C LYS A 85 -0.30 -7.46 10.94
N TYR A 86 0.93 -7.08 11.33
CA TYR A 86 1.24 -6.74 12.72
C TYR A 86 0.42 -5.55 13.22
N TRP A 87 0.16 -4.56 12.38
CA TRP A 87 -0.66 -3.40 12.75
C TRP A 87 -2.12 -3.78 12.94
N PHE A 88 -2.71 -4.54 12.02
CA PHE A 88 -4.10 -5.00 12.16
C PHE A 88 -4.29 -5.93 13.36
N GLU A 89 -3.37 -6.87 13.60
CA GLU A 89 -3.46 -7.77 14.75
C GLU A 89 -3.21 -7.07 16.08
N ARG A 90 -2.18 -6.21 16.15
CA ARG A 90 -1.78 -5.56 17.40
C ARG A 90 -2.71 -4.42 17.78
N ILE A 91 -3.09 -3.56 16.84
CA ILE A 91 -3.83 -2.32 17.11
C ILE A 91 -5.33 -2.56 16.95
N ALA A 92 -5.76 -3.16 15.83
CA ALA A 92 -7.17 -3.39 15.55
C ALA A 92 -7.72 -4.70 16.11
N ARG A 93 -6.86 -5.59 16.62
CA ARG A 93 -7.24 -6.91 17.13
C ARG A 93 -8.04 -7.72 16.11
N LEU A 94 -7.69 -7.57 14.83
CA LEU A 94 -8.31 -8.25 13.70
C LEU A 94 -7.36 -9.34 13.21
N PRO A 95 -7.72 -10.63 13.32
CA PRO A 95 -6.92 -11.73 12.79
C PRO A 95 -6.61 -11.52 11.32
N THR A 96 -5.33 -11.52 10.98
CA THR A 96 -4.87 -11.17 9.63
C THR A 96 -3.96 -12.25 9.08
N GLU A 97 -4.26 -12.72 7.88
CA GLU A 97 -3.42 -13.63 7.12
C GLU A 97 -2.80 -12.89 5.92
N VAL A 98 -1.55 -13.19 5.61
CA VAL A 98 -0.87 -12.64 4.42
C VAL A 98 -0.40 -13.81 3.57
N ASP A 99 -0.71 -13.75 2.29
CA ASP A 99 -0.32 -14.78 1.34
C ASP A 99 0.26 -14.16 0.07
N ILE A 100 1.17 -14.89 -0.57
CA ILE A 100 1.70 -14.49 -1.87
C ILE A 100 0.65 -14.82 -2.93
N ALA A 101 0.28 -13.85 -3.74
CA ALA A 101 -0.83 -13.98 -4.67
C ALA A 101 -0.63 -15.08 -5.72
N SER A 102 0.62 -15.37 -6.11
CA SER A 102 0.95 -16.48 -7.02
C SER A 102 0.63 -17.86 -6.42
N GLU A 103 0.71 -18.00 -5.10
CA GLU A 103 0.38 -19.24 -4.41
C GLU A 103 -1.11 -19.29 -4.06
N PHE A 104 -1.63 -18.17 -3.54
CA PHE A 104 -3.02 -18.05 -3.11
C PHE A 104 -4.02 -18.41 -4.22
N ARG A 105 -3.76 -17.97 -5.47
CA ARG A 105 -4.65 -18.22 -6.61
C ARG A 105 -4.88 -19.70 -6.93
N TYR A 106 -3.93 -20.57 -6.58
CA TYR A 106 -3.98 -22.00 -6.88
C TYR A 106 -4.33 -22.88 -5.68
N ARG A 107 -4.18 -22.32 -4.48
CA ARG A 107 -4.36 -23.08 -3.23
C ARG A 107 -5.80 -23.26 -2.83
N GLU A 108 -6.72 -22.52 -3.42
CA GLU A 108 -8.15 -22.53 -3.05
C GLU A 108 -8.35 -22.39 -1.53
N ALA A 109 -7.65 -21.41 -0.91
CA ALA A 109 -7.64 -21.20 0.53
C ALA A 109 -9.05 -21.01 1.08
N PRO A 110 -9.45 -21.68 2.18
CA PRO A 110 -10.75 -21.47 2.78
C PRO A 110 -10.87 -20.06 3.35
N LEU A 111 -11.91 -19.35 2.96
CA LEU A 111 -12.19 -17.99 3.42
C LEU A 111 -13.42 -17.98 4.34
N THR A 112 -13.37 -17.16 5.39
CA THR A 112 -14.48 -17.04 6.34
C THR A 112 -15.62 -16.19 5.74
N PRO A 113 -16.92 -16.49 6.03
CA PRO A 113 -18.03 -15.75 5.43
C PRO A 113 -17.98 -14.23 5.62
N ASN A 114 -17.53 -13.76 6.79
CA ASN A 114 -17.43 -12.33 7.14
C ASN A 114 -15.99 -11.83 6.98
N GLY A 115 -15.31 -12.22 5.91
CA GLY A 115 -13.93 -11.83 5.69
C GLY A 115 -13.79 -10.62 4.75
N LEU A 116 -12.67 -9.93 4.90
CA LEU A 116 -12.20 -8.92 3.97
C LEU A 116 -10.92 -9.42 3.29
N SER A 117 -10.88 -9.35 1.98
CA SER A 117 -9.65 -9.56 1.21
C SER A 117 -9.11 -8.24 0.71
N ILE A 118 -7.90 -7.86 1.17
CA ILE A 118 -7.15 -6.73 0.64
C ILE A 118 -6.15 -7.25 -0.39
N VAL A 119 -6.22 -6.72 -1.60
CA VAL A 119 -5.22 -6.99 -2.65
C VAL A 119 -4.37 -5.75 -2.86
N ILE A 120 -3.05 -5.92 -2.92
CA ILE A 120 -2.11 -4.81 -3.07
C ILE A 120 -1.36 -4.96 -4.37
N SER A 121 -1.41 -3.93 -5.22
CA SER A 121 -0.69 -3.91 -6.50
C SER A 121 -0.37 -2.48 -6.91
N GLN A 122 0.90 -2.17 -7.20
CA GLN A 122 1.28 -0.85 -7.71
C GLN A 122 0.57 -0.54 -9.03
N SER A 123 0.68 -1.42 -10.03
CA SER A 123 0.09 -1.23 -11.35
C SER A 123 -1.41 -1.52 -11.40
N GLY A 124 -1.92 -2.34 -10.46
CA GLY A 124 -3.28 -2.86 -10.50
C GLY A 124 -3.56 -3.82 -11.67
N GLU A 125 -2.50 -4.34 -12.32
CA GLU A 125 -2.58 -5.27 -13.46
C GLU A 125 -1.80 -6.58 -13.22
N THR A 126 -1.29 -6.80 -12.01
CA THR A 126 -0.58 -8.04 -11.64
C THR A 126 -1.51 -9.23 -11.76
N ALA A 127 -1.23 -10.15 -12.68
CA ALA A 127 -2.12 -11.25 -13.05
C ALA A 127 -2.50 -12.14 -11.85
N ASP A 128 -1.53 -12.49 -11.01
CA ASP A 128 -1.76 -13.33 -9.83
C ASP A 128 -2.61 -12.62 -8.78
N THR A 129 -2.35 -11.33 -8.56
CA THR A 129 -3.13 -10.50 -7.63
C THR A 129 -4.57 -10.31 -8.13
N LEU A 130 -4.76 -10.15 -9.44
CA LEU A 130 -6.10 -10.09 -10.04
C LEU A 130 -6.84 -11.43 -9.90
N ALA A 131 -6.16 -12.53 -10.09
CA ALA A 131 -6.74 -13.86 -9.89
C ALA A 131 -7.14 -14.09 -8.42
N SER A 132 -6.31 -13.64 -7.46
CA SER A 132 -6.61 -13.69 -6.02
C SER A 132 -7.83 -12.84 -5.67
N LEU A 133 -7.95 -11.64 -6.25
CA LEU A 133 -9.13 -10.79 -6.11
C LEU A 133 -10.40 -11.51 -6.58
N ARG A 134 -10.36 -12.07 -7.79
CA ARG A 134 -11.49 -12.79 -8.39
C ARG A 134 -11.89 -14.02 -7.59
N TYR A 135 -10.92 -14.78 -7.09
CA TYR A 135 -11.15 -15.90 -6.20
C TYR A 135 -11.86 -15.44 -4.92
N SER A 136 -11.31 -14.44 -4.22
CA SER A 136 -11.93 -13.91 -3.00
C SER A 136 -13.36 -13.42 -3.23
N LYS A 137 -13.59 -12.76 -4.35
CA LYS A 137 -14.93 -12.28 -4.75
C LYS A 137 -15.89 -13.43 -5.01
N SER A 138 -15.44 -14.52 -5.67
CA SER A 138 -16.26 -15.73 -5.90
C SER A 138 -16.64 -16.44 -4.60
N GLN A 139 -15.83 -16.28 -3.55
CA GLN A 139 -16.09 -16.81 -2.22
C GLN A 139 -16.95 -15.85 -1.33
N GLY A 140 -17.52 -14.81 -1.94
CA GLY A 140 -18.40 -13.86 -1.23
C GLY A 140 -17.70 -12.89 -0.29
N GLN A 141 -16.38 -12.73 -0.41
CA GLN A 141 -15.62 -11.77 0.42
C GLN A 141 -15.92 -10.33 0.04
N HIS A 142 -15.88 -9.43 1.02
CA HIS A 142 -15.59 -8.04 0.72
C HIS A 142 -14.19 -7.92 0.15
N THR A 143 -14.02 -7.12 -0.89
CA THR A 143 -12.72 -6.95 -1.54
C THR A 143 -12.32 -5.49 -1.57
N LEU A 144 -11.09 -5.20 -1.10
CA LEU A 144 -10.48 -3.88 -1.14
C LEU A 144 -9.20 -3.98 -1.96
N ALA A 145 -9.08 -3.14 -2.98
CA ALA A 145 -7.84 -2.97 -3.73
C ALA A 145 -7.05 -1.77 -3.21
N LEU A 146 -5.77 -1.95 -2.91
CA LEU A 146 -4.84 -0.85 -2.69
C LEU A 146 -3.93 -0.75 -3.91
N VAL A 147 -4.16 0.26 -4.74
CA VAL A 147 -3.49 0.42 -6.04
C VAL A 147 -2.96 1.83 -6.22
N ASN A 148 -1.97 1.98 -7.10
CA ASN A 148 -1.49 3.31 -7.48
C ASN A 148 -2.14 3.82 -8.78
N VAL A 149 -2.65 2.92 -9.63
CA VAL A 149 -3.31 3.25 -10.89
C VAL A 149 -4.82 3.02 -10.75
N PRO A 150 -5.63 4.08 -10.65
CA PRO A 150 -7.06 3.96 -10.35
C PRO A 150 -7.89 3.39 -11.50
N GLU A 151 -7.42 3.49 -12.74
CA GLU A 151 -8.09 2.96 -13.93
C GLU A 151 -7.75 1.49 -14.21
N SER A 152 -6.97 0.86 -13.33
CA SER A 152 -6.51 -0.53 -13.48
C SER A 152 -7.64 -1.55 -13.37
N THR A 153 -7.38 -2.74 -13.86
CA THR A 153 -8.36 -3.85 -13.82
C THR A 153 -8.69 -4.25 -12.38
N ILE A 154 -7.68 -4.34 -11.50
CA ILE A 154 -7.90 -4.65 -10.09
C ILE A 154 -8.77 -3.59 -9.42
N ALA A 155 -8.53 -2.30 -9.69
CA ALA A 155 -9.34 -1.21 -9.13
C ALA A 155 -10.81 -1.28 -9.57
N ARG A 156 -11.05 -1.60 -10.84
CA ARG A 156 -12.42 -1.70 -11.38
C ARG A 156 -13.18 -2.92 -10.89
N GLU A 157 -12.49 -4.03 -10.59
CA GLU A 157 -13.14 -5.28 -10.21
C GLU A 157 -13.33 -5.42 -8.69
N ALA A 158 -12.58 -4.70 -7.87
CA ALA A 158 -12.72 -4.72 -6.41
C ALA A 158 -14.04 -4.07 -5.96
N SER A 159 -14.52 -4.42 -4.77
CA SER A 159 -15.70 -3.78 -4.17
C SER A 159 -15.44 -2.32 -3.82
N VAL A 160 -14.20 -2.01 -3.45
CA VAL A 160 -13.68 -0.65 -3.24
C VAL A 160 -12.21 -0.61 -3.61
N ALA A 161 -11.77 0.49 -4.23
CA ALA A 161 -10.38 0.73 -4.55
C ALA A 161 -9.88 1.98 -3.80
N LEU A 162 -8.78 1.81 -3.08
CA LEU A 162 -8.05 2.88 -2.42
C LEU A 162 -6.74 3.13 -3.17
N ARG A 163 -6.34 4.38 -3.26
CA ARG A 163 -5.14 4.78 -4.01
C ARG A 163 -3.97 5.04 -3.08
N THR A 164 -2.78 4.66 -3.54
CA THR A 164 -1.54 5.29 -3.13
C THR A 164 -1.22 6.43 -4.09
N TYR A 165 -0.78 7.55 -3.60
CA TYR A 165 -0.51 8.72 -4.45
C TYR A 165 0.97 8.81 -4.78
N ALA A 166 1.58 7.68 -5.14
CA ALA A 166 3.02 7.56 -5.42
C ALA A 166 3.43 8.16 -6.77
N GLY A 167 2.47 8.49 -7.64
CA GLY A 167 2.78 8.87 -9.02
C GLY A 167 3.36 7.70 -9.85
N PRO A 168 3.81 7.95 -11.09
CA PRO A 168 4.41 6.92 -11.92
C PRO A 168 5.70 6.37 -11.28
N GLU A 169 5.84 5.05 -11.21
CA GLU A 169 7.04 4.33 -10.79
C GLU A 169 7.54 3.49 -11.98
N ILE A 170 8.75 3.79 -12.46
CA ILE A 170 9.35 3.22 -13.67
C ILE A 170 10.50 2.28 -13.31
N GLY A 171 11.15 2.52 -12.17
CA GLY A 171 12.19 1.65 -11.63
C GLY A 171 11.69 0.21 -11.46
N VAL A 172 12.53 -0.77 -11.76
CA VAL A 172 12.16 -2.19 -11.69
C VAL A 172 11.88 -2.63 -10.25
N ALA A 173 12.72 -2.21 -9.31
CA ALA A 173 12.48 -2.46 -7.90
C ALA A 173 11.62 -1.34 -7.31
N SER A 174 10.54 -1.73 -6.65
CA SER A 174 9.61 -0.77 -6.03
C SER A 174 10.26 -0.05 -4.84
N THR A 175 10.10 1.26 -4.79
CA THR A 175 10.61 2.15 -3.73
C THR A 175 9.48 3.00 -3.17
N LYS A 176 9.11 4.09 -3.84
CA LYS A 176 8.08 5.03 -3.41
C LYS A 176 6.68 4.42 -3.36
N ALA A 177 6.34 3.49 -4.26
CA ALA A 177 5.05 2.81 -4.19
C ALA A 177 4.94 1.96 -2.92
N PHE A 178 6.02 1.28 -2.52
CA PHE A 178 6.05 0.48 -1.30
C PHE A 178 5.83 1.34 -0.05
N THR A 179 6.54 2.46 0.08
CA THR A 179 6.40 3.35 1.26
C THR A 179 5.02 4.02 1.31
N CYS A 180 4.42 4.34 0.16
CA CYS A 180 3.03 4.81 0.09
C CYS A 180 2.02 3.70 0.46
N GLN A 181 2.27 2.44 0.07
CA GLN A 181 1.45 1.31 0.51
C GLN A 181 1.50 1.15 2.03
N LEU A 182 2.67 1.24 2.64
CA LEU A 182 2.82 1.21 4.10
C LEU A 182 2.02 2.35 4.76
N ALA A 183 2.11 3.58 4.27
CA ALA A 183 1.39 4.72 4.80
C ALA A 183 -0.14 4.52 4.75
N ALA A 184 -0.67 4.08 3.61
CA ALA A 184 -2.10 3.81 3.45
C ALA A 184 -2.57 2.64 4.33
N LEU A 185 -1.80 1.55 4.41
CA LEU A 185 -2.12 0.39 5.26
C LEU A 185 -2.07 0.72 6.75
N ALA A 186 -1.15 1.58 7.19
CA ALA A 186 -1.11 2.08 8.57
C ALA A 186 -2.40 2.85 8.90
N CYS A 187 -2.82 3.77 8.02
CA CYS A 187 -4.07 4.50 8.19
C CYS A 187 -5.29 3.56 8.21
N LEU A 188 -5.34 2.53 7.37
CA LEU A 188 -6.40 1.53 7.39
C LEU A 188 -6.42 0.72 8.68
N ALA A 189 -5.26 0.34 9.21
CA ALA A 189 -5.18 -0.37 10.48
C ALA A 189 -5.65 0.50 11.66
N LEU A 190 -5.34 1.80 11.65
CA LEU A 190 -5.86 2.75 12.65
C LEU A 190 -7.38 2.93 12.52
N LEU A 191 -7.91 3.02 11.29
CA LEU A 191 -9.35 3.09 11.06
C LEU A 191 -10.05 1.83 11.57
N ALA A 192 -9.51 0.66 11.26
CA ALA A 192 -10.03 -0.62 11.75
C ALA A 192 -10.04 -0.67 13.29
N ALA A 193 -8.95 -0.24 13.92
CA ALA A 193 -8.84 -0.18 15.37
C ALA A 193 -9.85 0.78 15.99
N LYS A 194 -10.06 1.93 15.37
CA LYS A 194 -11.05 2.93 15.79
C LYS A 194 -12.47 2.39 15.72
N GLN A 195 -12.86 1.81 14.58
CA GLN A 195 -14.20 1.22 14.41
C GLN A 195 -14.44 0.05 15.37
N ARG A 196 -13.44 -0.77 15.63
CA ARG A 196 -13.52 -1.91 16.56
C ARG A 196 -13.43 -1.52 18.04
N GLY A 197 -13.29 -0.22 18.34
CA GLY A 197 -13.25 0.28 19.72
C GLY A 197 -11.91 0.02 20.46
N HIS A 198 -10.85 -0.29 19.72
CA HIS A 198 -9.52 -0.58 20.29
C HIS A 198 -8.56 0.61 20.23
N LEU A 199 -8.99 1.77 19.72
CA LEU A 199 -8.17 2.96 19.57
C LEU A 199 -8.84 4.16 20.27
N SER A 200 -8.23 4.67 21.35
CA SER A 200 -8.68 5.90 21.98
C SER A 200 -8.35 7.11 21.09
N LYS A 201 -9.10 8.19 21.23
CA LYS A 201 -8.85 9.44 20.48
C LYS A 201 -7.43 9.98 20.72
N ALA A 202 -6.95 9.93 21.96
CA ALA A 202 -5.60 10.39 22.30
C ALA A 202 -4.52 9.57 21.59
N LEU A 203 -4.64 8.23 21.59
CA LEU A 203 -3.70 7.35 20.91
C LEU A 203 -3.81 7.48 19.38
N GLU A 204 -5.00 7.68 18.83
CA GLU A 204 -5.17 8.00 17.40
C GLU A 204 -4.37 9.25 17.03
N GLN A 205 -4.52 10.33 17.80
CA GLN A 205 -3.82 11.59 17.54
C GLN A 205 -2.29 11.47 17.66
N GLU A 206 -1.80 10.67 18.61
CA GLU A 206 -0.38 10.37 18.78
C GLU A 206 0.17 9.62 17.56
N LEU A 207 -0.47 8.50 17.17
CA LEU A 207 -0.02 7.65 16.07
C LEU A 207 -0.12 8.37 14.71
N VAL A 208 -1.21 9.12 14.50
CA VAL A 208 -1.34 9.95 13.28
C VAL A 208 -0.28 11.05 13.28
N GLY A 209 0.01 11.67 14.42
CA GLY A 209 1.09 12.64 14.54
C GLY A 209 2.44 12.05 14.14
N ALA A 210 2.75 10.83 14.58
CA ALA A 210 3.97 10.13 14.20
C ALA A 210 4.02 9.80 12.69
N LEU A 211 2.89 9.42 12.08
CA LEU A 211 2.81 9.19 10.63
C LEU A 211 3.05 10.47 9.83
N VAL A 212 2.52 11.60 10.28
CA VAL A 212 2.70 12.90 9.63
C VAL A 212 4.16 13.36 9.65
N GLU A 213 4.93 12.97 10.66
CA GLU A 213 6.37 13.25 10.75
C GLU A 213 7.25 12.34 9.87
N ALA A 214 6.71 11.20 9.39
CA ALA A 214 7.48 10.24 8.61
C ALA A 214 8.18 10.86 7.38
N PRO A 215 7.54 11.71 6.54
CA PRO A 215 8.21 12.37 5.42
C PRO A 215 9.44 13.20 5.83
N ARG A 216 9.37 13.88 6.96
CA ARG A 216 10.50 14.65 7.48
C ARG A 216 11.68 13.73 7.85
N HIS A 217 11.41 12.64 8.55
CA HIS A 217 12.43 11.66 8.90
C HIS A 217 13.05 10.98 7.67
N MET A 218 12.22 10.67 6.65
CA MET A 218 12.72 10.15 5.37
C MET A 218 13.69 11.15 4.71
N SER A 219 13.33 12.43 4.68
CA SER A 219 14.21 13.47 4.14
C SER A 219 15.55 13.59 4.90
N GLU A 220 15.54 13.37 6.21
CA GLU A 220 16.77 13.35 7.03
C GLU A 220 17.66 12.15 6.71
N ILE A 221 17.06 10.98 6.45
CA ILE A 221 17.82 9.78 6.04
C ILE A 221 18.44 9.97 4.66
N LEU A 222 17.71 10.56 3.71
CA LEU A 222 18.23 10.83 2.35
C LEU A 222 19.45 11.75 2.35
N LYS A 223 19.57 12.67 3.31
CA LYS A 223 20.78 13.50 3.49
C LYS A 223 22.04 12.69 3.84
N GLN A 224 21.90 11.44 4.26
CA GLN A 224 22.99 10.54 4.59
C GLN A 224 23.52 9.73 3.39
N GLU A 225 23.15 10.09 2.16
CA GLU A 225 23.49 9.37 0.93
C GLU A 225 24.98 9.02 0.83
N LYS A 226 25.87 9.96 1.15
CA LYS A 226 27.34 9.75 1.10
C LYS A 226 27.79 8.62 2.04
N HIS A 227 27.23 8.55 3.25
CA HIS A 227 27.53 7.51 4.22
C HIS A 227 26.99 6.17 3.72
N ILE A 228 25.74 6.12 3.28
CA ILE A 228 25.10 4.92 2.73
C ILE A 228 25.87 4.39 1.52
N ALA A 229 26.28 5.28 0.62
CA ALA A 229 27.10 4.92 -0.53
C ALA A 229 28.48 4.38 -0.14
N GLY A 230 29.05 4.84 1.00
CA GLY A 230 30.26 4.26 1.61
C GLY A 230 30.05 2.79 1.99
N VAL A 231 29.03 2.53 2.80
CA VAL A 231 28.67 1.17 3.23
C VAL A 231 28.35 0.27 2.02
N ALA A 232 27.60 0.78 1.04
CA ALA A 232 27.25 0.03 -0.17
C ALA A 232 28.51 -0.40 -0.96
N ARG A 233 29.54 0.45 -1.03
CA ARG A 233 30.83 0.07 -1.67
C ARG A 233 31.56 -1.03 -0.92
N GLU A 234 31.52 -1.04 0.41
CA GLU A 234 32.15 -2.10 1.21
C GLU A 234 31.51 -3.46 0.98
N ILE A 235 30.19 -3.52 0.83
CA ILE A 235 29.45 -4.78 0.61
C ILE A 235 29.23 -5.13 -0.87
N ALA A 236 29.68 -4.28 -1.82
CA ALA A 236 29.40 -4.46 -3.24
C ALA A 236 29.92 -5.78 -3.84
N HIS A 237 30.92 -6.42 -3.18
CA HIS A 237 31.48 -7.70 -3.62
C HIS A 237 30.78 -8.92 -3.00
N ALA A 238 29.85 -8.70 -2.07
CA ALA A 238 29.08 -9.79 -1.48
C ALA A 238 28.13 -10.39 -2.51
N LYS A 239 28.05 -11.72 -2.59
CA LYS A 239 27.09 -12.41 -3.45
C LYS A 239 25.65 -12.27 -2.93
N ASP A 240 25.53 -12.32 -1.60
CA ASP A 240 24.27 -12.26 -0.89
C ASP A 240 24.36 -11.24 0.26
N VAL A 241 23.29 -10.51 0.50
CA VAL A 241 23.15 -9.58 1.62
C VAL A 241 21.91 -9.96 2.41
N LEU A 242 22.06 -10.25 3.69
CA LEU A 242 20.97 -10.60 4.59
C LEU A 242 20.60 -9.38 5.44
N TYR A 243 19.35 -8.94 5.33
CA TYR A 243 18.79 -7.90 6.16
C TYR A 243 18.11 -8.54 7.38
N LEU A 244 18.62 -8.23 8.56
CA LEU A 244 18.07 -8.72 9.83
C LEU A 244 17.54 -7.55 10.64
N GLY A 245 16.39 -7.78 11.29
CA GLY A 245 15.77 -6.78 12.14
C GLY A 245 14.86 -7.42 13.17
N ARG A 246 14.42 -6.60 14.13
CA ARG A 246 13.40 -6.97 15.11
C ARG A 246 12.25 -5.99 14.98
N GLY A 247 11.02 -6.53 14.74
CA GLY A 247 9.79 -5.74 14.62
C GLY A 247 9.15 -5.40 15.95
#